data_509d17038c37980232c47bdac01c2140
#
_entry.id   509d17038c37980232c47bdac01c2140
#
_cell.length_a   1.000
_cell.length_b   1.000
_cell.length_c   1.000
_cell.angle_alpha   90.00
_cell.angle_beta   90.00
_cell.angle_gamma   90.00
#
_symmetry.space_group_name_H-M   'P 1'
#
loop_
_entity.id
_entity.type
_entity.pdbx_description
1 polymer ?
#
loop_
_entity_poly.entity_id
_entity_poly.type
_entity_poly.pdbx_seq_one_letter_code
_entity_poly.pdbx_strand_id
1 'polypeptide(L)'
;MNTASLKQDYQERIVPILMKEFNYTTVMQCPKLQKIVLNQGLGEAVADKKIIEVALKEMTAIAGQKAVATLSTKDIAGFKVRKNMPIGVRVTLRGQQMYEFLERLVRVALPRIRDFKGINNKLDGRGNYTLGITEQIIFPEINIDNITKLLGMNITFVTTAKTDEEGFALLREFGLPF
;
A
#
# COMPACT_ATOMS: atom_id res chain seq x y z
N MET A 1 9.34 5.15 19.52
CA MET A 1 9.47 5.69 18.16
C MET A 1 8.36 6.70 17.97
N ASN A 2 8.70 7.95 17.67
CA ASN A 2 7.70 9.02 17.54
C ASN A 2 6.88 8.78 16.28
N THR A 3 5.67 8.30 16.46
CA THR A 3 4.68 7.97 15.42
C THR A 3 4.20 9.18 14.59
N ALA A 4 4.71 10.36 14.89
CA ALA A 4 4.35 11.60 14.24
C ALA A 4 5.36 12.06 13.17
N SER A 5 6.49 11.36 12.99
CA SER A 5 7.63 11.86 12.22
C SER A 5 7.26 12.20 10.76
N LEU A 6 6.69 11.29 9.99
CA LEU A 6 6.35 11.58 8.59
C LEU A 6 5.16 12.56 8.40
N LYS A 7 4.23 12.62 9.36
CA LYS A 7 3.15 13.61 9.28
C LYS A 7 3.67 15.02 9.58
N GLN A 8 4.58 15.15 10.53
CA GLN A 8 5.26 16.43 10.82
C GLN A 8 6.17 16.83 9.66
N ASP A 9 6.96 15.90 9.15
CA ASP A 9 7.79 16.07 7.95
C ASP A 9 6.97 16.57 6.75
N TYR A 10 5.78 16.04 6.55
CA TYR A 10 4.89 16.52 5.49
C TYR A 10 4.57 18.00 5.68
N GLN A 11 4.20 18.43 6.90
CA GLN A 11 3.80 19.81 7.15
C GLN A 11 4.98 20.79 7.14
N GLU A 12 6.13 20.40 7.72
CA GLU A 12 7.26 21.30 7.94
C GLU A 12 8.21 21.35 6.74
N ARG A 13 8.40 20.22 6.02
CA ARG A 13 9.37 20.10 4.93
C ARG A 13 8.73 19.97 3.57
N ILE A 14 7.80 19.01 3.39
CA ILE A 14 7.28 18.62 2.08
C ILE A 14 6.38 19.71 1.51
N VAL A 15 5.46 20.26 2.30
CA VAL A 15 4.53 21.32 1.84
C VAL A 15 5.27 22.54 1.31
N PRO A 16 6.27 23.13 1.99
CA PRO A 16 7.05 24.26 1.46
C PRO A 16 7.79 23.94 0.14
N ILE A 17 8.28 22.71 -0.02
CA ILE A 17 8.96 22.27 -1.24
C ILE A 17 7.95 22.23 -2.40
N LEU A 18 6.82 21.56 -2.23
CA LEU A 18 5.79 21.46 -3.25
C LEU A 18 5.17 22.82 -3.63
N MET A 19 5.00 23.71 -2.66
CA MET A 19 4.53 25.06 -2.93
C MET A 19 5.47 25.82 -3.87
N LYS A 20 6.78 25.67 -3.70
CA LYS A 20 7.79 26.31 -4.57
C LYS A 20 7.85 25.63 -5.95
N GLU A 21 7.81 24.31 -6.01
CA GLU A 21 7.93 23.53 -7.25
C GLU A 21 6.75 23.78 -8.18
N PHE A 22 5.52 23.80 -7.64
CA PHE A 22 4.29 23.97 -8.43
C PHE A 22 3.66 25.38 -8.35
N ASN A 23 4.33 26.34 -7.70
CA ASN A 23 3.87 27.73 -7.54
C ASN A 23 2.44 27.84 -6.97
N TYR A 24 2.11 27.00 -5.96
CA TYR A 24 0.80 27.09 -5.32
C TYR A 24 0.65 28.37 -4.48
N THR A 25 -0.54 28.96 -4.56
CA THR A 25 -0.87 30.19 -3.81
C THR A 25 -1.29 29.91 -2.36
N THR A 26 -1.83 28.70 -2.11
CA THR A 26 -2.31 28.31 -0.78
C THR A 26 -1.84 26.90 -0.41
N VAL A 27 -1.57 26.69 0.87
CA VAL A 27 -1.20 25.36 1.41
C VAL A 27 -2.26 24.28 1.13
N MET A 28 -3.53 24.69 1.02
CA MET A 28 -4.65 23.76 0.76
C MET A 28 -4.65 23.17 -0.65
N GLN A 29 -3.90 23.77 -1.59
CA GLN A 29 -3.74 23.24 -2.95
C GLN A 29 -2.71 22.13 -3.01
N CYS A 30 -1.79 22.06 -2.05
CA CYS A 30 -0.74 21.04 -2.03
C CYS A 30 -1.35 19.63 -2.00
N PRO A 31 -0.84 18.71 -2.84
CA PRO A 31 -1.27 17.34 -2.82
C PRO A 31 -0.91 16.67 -1.49
N LYS A 32 -1.81 15.84 -0.99
CA LYS A 32 -1.64 15.09 0.26
C LYS A 32 -2.01 13.63 0.08
N LEU A 33 -1.39 12.78 0.86
CA LEU A 33 -1.77 11.37 0.92
C LEU A 33 -3.11 11.23 1.64
N GLN A 34 -4.09 10.62 0.98
CA GLN A 34 -5.46 10.47 1.49
C GLN A 34 -5.67 9.13 2.20
N LYS A 35 -5.17 8.05 1.59
CA LYS A 35 -5.23 6.69 2.11
C LYS A 35 -4.20 5.80 1.42
N ILE A 36 -3.83 4.71 2.10
CA ILE A 36 -3.09 3.58 1.51
C ILE A 36 -4.02 2.37 1.54
N VAL A 37 -4.14 1.68 0.42
CA VAL A 37 -4.94 0.46 0.30
C VAL A 37 -4.01 -0.70 0.04
N LEU A 38 -4.03 -1.68 0.95
CA LEU A 38 -3.37 -2.96 0.77
C LEU A 38 -4.38 -3.94 0.21
N ASN A 39 -4.03 -4.65 -0.84
CA ASN A 39 -4.88 -5.66 -1.44
C ASN A 39 -4.07 -6.90 -1.81
N GLN A 40 -4.62 -8.06 -1.53
CA GLN A 40 -4.06 -9.35 -1.85
C GLN A 40 -5.10 -10.20 -2.54
N GLY A 41 -4.85 -10.54 -3.80
CA GLY A 41 -5.71 -11.43 -4.58
C GLY A 41 -5.32 -12.89 -4.34
N LEU A 42 -6.27 -13.71 -3.92
CA LEU A 42 -6.05 -15.11 -3.54
C LEU A 42 -6.93 -16.02 -4.41
N GLY A 43 -6.56 -16.17 -5.68
CA GLY A 43 -7.32 -17.03 -6.62
C GLY A 43 -7.38 -18.51 -6.19
N GLU A 44 -6.35 -18.98 -5.51
CA GLU A 44 -6.28 -20.38 -5.01
C GLU A 44 -7.19 -20.63 -3.79
N ALA A 45 -7.68 -19.59 -3.15
CA ALA A 45 -8.65 -19.71 -2.06
C ALA A 45 -9.98 -20.35 -2.48
N VAL A 46 -10.23 -20.44 -3.78
CA VAL A 46 -11.36 -21.20 -4.34
C VAL A 46 -11.21 -22.69 -4.02
N ALA A 47 -9.98 -23.22 -4.05
CA ALA A 47 -9.69 -24.62 -3.72
C ALA A 47 -9.47 -24.83 -2.23
N ASP A 48 -8.74 -23.93 -1.57
CA ASP A 48 -8.42 -24.01 -0.14
C ASP A 48 -8.77 -22.72 0.62
N LYS A 49 -9.84 -22.78 1.39
CA LYS A 49 -10.31 -21.64 2.20
C LYS A 49 -9.37 -21.26 3.32
N LYS A 50 -8.48 -22.15 3.79
CA LYS A 50 -7.53 -21.87 4.87
C LYS A 50 -6.53 -20.78 4.48
N ILE A 51 -6.23 -20.65 3.19
CA ILE A 51 -5.34 -19.60 2.67
C ILE A 51 -5.87 -18.20 3.04
N ILE A 52 -7.17 -17.99 3.03
CA ILE A 52 -7.80 -16.70 3.41
C ILE A 52 -7.55 -16.39 4.89
N GLU A 53 -7.66 -17.38 5.77
CA GLU A 53 -7.47 -17.17 7.21
C GLU A 53 -6.02 -16.81 7.54
N VAL A 54 -5.07 -17.48 6.87
CA VAL A 54 -3.64 -17.15 6.98
C VAL A 54 -3.38 -15.74 6.46
N ALA A 55 -3.83 -15.42 5.26
CA ALA A 55 -3.65 -14.11 4.64
C ALA A 55 -4.31 -12.98 5.47
N LEU A 56 -5.47 -13.23 6.10
CA LEU A 56 -6.10 -12.26 7.02
C LEU A 56 -5.22 -11.97 8.23
N LYS A 57 -4.59 -12.99 8.82
CA LYS A 57 -3.70 -12.82 9.98
C LYS A 57 -2.44 -12.06 9.57
N GLU A 58 -1.81 -12.45 8.47
CA GLU A 58 -0.60 -11.80 7.94
C GLU A 58 -0.86 -10.34 7.59
N MET A 59 -1.92 -10.07 6.82
CA MET A 59 -2.29 -8.71 6.42
C MET A 59 -2.65 -7.84 7.63
N THR A 60 -3.29 -8.41 8.65
CA THR A 60 -3.60 -7.71 9.91
C THR A 60 -2.32 -7.35 10.66
N ALA A 61 -1.34 -8.24 10.71
CA ALA A 61 -0.04 -7.99 11.35
C ALA A 61 0.72 -6.88 10.61
N ILE A 62 0.81 -6.94 9.27
CA ILE A 62 1.47 -5.93 8.44
C ILE A 62 0.81 -4.55 8.60
N ALA A 63 -0.51 -4.51 8.53
CA ALA A 63 -1.26 -3.26 8.53
C ALA A 63 -1.41 -2.62 9.92
N GLY A 64 -1.27 -3.41 10.99
CA GLY A 64 -1.63 -2.98 12.35
C GLY A 64 -3.12 -2.70 12.54
N GLN A 65 -3.95 -3.10 11.57
CA GLN A 65 -5.40 -2.93 11.54
C GLN A 65 -6.04 -4.19 11.00
N LYS A 66 -7.20 -4.59 11.55
CA LYS A 66 -7.93 -5.79 11.13
C LYS A 66 -8.22 -5.79 9.64
N ALA A 67 -7.74 -6.80 8.93
CA ALA A 67 -8.00 -7.02 7.53
C ALA A 67 -9.41 -7.58 7.29
N VAL A 68 -9.94 -7.36 6.08
CA VAL A 68 -11.28 -7.81 5.68
C VAL A 68 -11.15 -8.69 4.44
N ALA A 69 -11.80 -9.85 4.45
CA ALA A 69 -11.91 -10.69 3.27
C ALA A 69 -12.81 -10.04 2.22
N THR A 70 -12.37 -10.06 0.96
CA THR A 70 -13.15 -9.57 -0.17
C THR A 70 -13.90 -10.73 -0.82
N LEU A 71 -15.20 -10.55 -0.99
CA LEU A 71 -16.10 -11.58 -1.55
C LEU A 71 -16.34 -11.34 -3.04
N SER A 72 -16.49 -12.42 -3.78
CA SER A 72 -16.92 -12.36 -5.18
C SER A 72 -18.33 -11.81 -5.31
N THR A 73 -18.54 -10.90 -6.25
CA THR A 73 -19.85 -10.29 -6.53
C THR A 73 -20.66 -11.09 -7.57
N LYS A 74 -20.00 -11.88 -8.42
CA LYS A 74 -20.60 -12.64 -9.53
C LYS A 74 -20.13 -14.07 -9.53
N ASP A 75 -20.94 -14.94 -10.15
CA ASP A 75 -20.56 -16.31 -10.48
C ASP A 75 -19.73 -16.30 -11.77
N ILE A 76 -18.57 -16.94 -11.77
CA ILE A 76 -17.71 -17.07 -12.96
C ILE A 76 -17.29 -18.53 -13.09
N ALA A 77 -17.92 -19.25 -14.02
CA ALA A 77 -17.72 -20.68 -14.22
C ALA A 77 -16.27 -21.03 -14.60
N GLY A 78 -15.63 -20.21 -15.46
CA GLY A 78 -14.25 -20.42 -15.89
C GLY A 78 -13.22 -20.41 -14.77
N PHE A 79 -13.48 -19.68 -13.70
CA PHE A 79 -12.61 -19.64 -12.50
C PHE A 79 -13.15 -20.47 -11.34
N LYS A 80 -14.24 -21.21 -11.52
CA LYS A 80 -14.93 -21.99 -10.47
C LYS A 80 -15.32 -21.13 -9.25
N VAL A 81 -15.55 -19.83 -9.45
CA VAL A 81 -15.92 -18.87 -8.41
C VAL A 81 -17.43 -18.71 -8.36
N ARG A 82 -18.00 -18.79 -7.15
CA ARG A 82 -19.40 -18.48 -6.89
C ARG A 82 -19.54 -17.16 -6.13
N LYS A 83 -20.70 -16.53 -6.26
CA LYS A 83 -21.05 -15.33 -5.49
C LYS A 83 -20.85 -15.56 -4.00
N ASN A 84 -20.34 -14.55 -3.31
CA ASN A 84 -20.01 -14.56 -1.89
C ASN A 84 -18.85 -15.51 -1.48
N MET A 85 -18.08 -16.05 -2.43
CA MET A 85 -16.84 -16.75 -2.07
C MET A 85 -15.74 -15.74 -1.74
N PRO A 86 -14.97 -15.95 -0.65
CA PRO A 86 -13.82 -15.11 -0.33
C PRO A 86 -12.69 -15.40 -1.31
N ILE A 87 -12.21 -14.38 -2.02
CA ILE A 87 -11.19 -14.48 -3.07
C ILE A 87 -10.01 -13.53 -2.87
N GLY A 88 -9.98 -12.78 -1.79
CA GLY A 88 -8.89 -11.88 -1.47
C GLY A 88 -9.02 -11.25 -0.10
N VAL A 89 -8.03 -10.45 0.25
CA VAL A 89 -7.96 -9.71 1.52
C VAL A 89 -7.60 -8.26 1.24
N ARG A 90 -8.22 -7.33 1.96
CA ARG A 90 -7.99 -5.89 1.81
C ARG A 90 -7.94 -5.18 3.16
N VAL A 91 -7.09 -4.14 3.22
CA VAL A 91 -7.05 -3.15 4.31
C VAL A 91 -6.96 -1.75 3.72
N THR A 92 -7.61 -0.79 4.35
CA THR A 92 -7.48 0.62 4.01
C THR A 92 -6.96 1.39 5.22
N LEU A 93 -5.78 1.96 5.09
CA LEU A 93 -5.11 2.74 6.13
C LEU A 93 -5.34 4.24 5.90
N ARG A 94 -5.61 4.97 6.99
CA ARG A 94 -5.77 6.42 7.00
C ARG A 94 -5.14 7.03 8.24
N GLY A 95 -4.93 8.36 8.19
CA GLY A 95 -4.43 9.12 9.34
C GLY A 95 -3.07 8.65 9.81
N GLN A 96 -2.88 8.47 11.11
CA GLN A 96 -1.60 8.13 11.72
C GLN A 96 -1.09 6.76 11.25
N GLN A 97 -1.92 5.74 11.24
CA GLN A 97 -1.55 4.38 10.80
C GLN A 97 -1.06 4.35 9.36
N MET A 98 -1.59 5.21 8.50
CA MET A 98 -1.14 5.34 7.12
C MET A 98 0.31 5.84 7.04
N TYR A 99 0.67 6.86 7.83
CA TYR A 99 2.04 7.39 7.85
C TYR A 99 3.03 6.43 8.52
N GLU A 100 2.61 5.73 9.57
CA GLU A 100 3.42 4.67 10.20
C GLU A 100 3.71 3.52 9.23
N PHE A 101 2.71 3.08 8.50
CA PHE A 101 2.88 2.05 7.48
C PHE A 101 3.82 2.52 6.36
N LEU A 102 3.66 3.76 5.88
CA LEU A 102 4.52 4.34 4.85
C LEU A 102 5.98 4.40 5.33
N GLU A 103 6.22 4.82 6.55
CA GLU A 103 7.57 4.89 7.13
C GLU A 103 8.22 3.50 7.21
N ARG A 104 7.50 2.48 7.68
CA ARG A 104 7.99 1.10 7.71
C ARG A 104 8.24 0.54 6.31
N LEU A 105 7.36 0.83 5.38
CA LEU A 105 7.52 0.40 3.99
C LEU A 105 8.81 0.96 3.38
N VAL A 106 9.01 2.28 3.47
CA VAL A 106 10.17 2.95 2.85
C VAL A 106 11.49 2.60 3.54
N ARG A 107 11.51 2.63 4.88
CA ARG A 107 12.76 2.47 5.65
C ARG A 107 13.16 1.03 5.90
N VAL A 108 12.20 0.11 5.97
CA VAL A 108 12.45 -1.27 6.39
C VAL A 108 12.10 -2.29 5.30
N ALA A 109 10.90 -2.22 4.73
CA ALA A 109 10.41 -3.25 3.84
C ALA A 109 11.06 -3.19 2.44
N LEU A 110 11.09 -2.01 1.80
CA LEU A 110 11.65 -1.86 0.45
C LEU A 110 13.14 -2.24 0.37
N PRO A 111 14.03 -1.85 1.31
CA PRO A 111 15.42 -2.26 1.27
C PRO A 111 15.65 -3.77 1.45
N ARG A 112 14.66 -4.50 1.97
CA ARG A 112 14.72 -5.96 2.15
C ARG A 112 14.31 -6.75 0.90
N ILE A 113 13.80 -6.09 -0.12
CA ILE A 113 13.48 -6.73 -1.40
C ILE A 113 14.79 -7.18 -2.04
N ARG A 114 14.83 -8.46 -2.43
CA ARG A 114 15.99 -9.03 -3.13
C ARG A 114 16.16 -8.35 -4.49
N ASP A 115 17.40 -7.97 -4.82
CA ASP A 115 17.77 -7.31 -6.10
C ASP A 115 16.94 -6.04 -6.40
N PHE A 116 16.65 -5.26 -5.35
CA PHE A 116 15.87 -4.04 -5.48
C PHE A 116 16.58 -2.99 -6.33
N LYS A 117 15.97 -2.59 -7.45
CA LYS A 117 16.50 -1.60 -8.42
C LYS A 117 15.68 -0.30 -8.45
N GLY A 118 14.86 -0.06 -7.45
CA GLY A 118 13.88 1.03 -7.45
C GLY A 118 12.48 0.55 -7.84
N ILE A 119 11.52 1.46 -7.74
CA ILE A 119 10.13 1.21 -8.09
C ILE A 119 9.78 1.88 -9.42
N ASN A 120 8.80 1.32 -10.13
CA ASN A 120 8.33 1.88 -11.39
C ASN A 120 7.70 3.26 -11.15
N ASN A 121 7.98 4.22 -12.01
CA ASN A 121 7.46 5.61 -11.93
C ASN A 121 6.13 5.82 -12.67
N LYS A 122 5.42 4.77 -13.07
CA LYS A 122 4.16 4.88 -13.79
C LYS A 122 2.98 5.03 -12.81
N LEU A 123 2.33 6.19 -12.84
CA LEU A 123 1.11 6.50 -12.11
C LEU A 123 -0.15 6.20 -12.95
N ASP A 124 -1.33 6.47 -12.41
CA ASP A 124 -2.63 6.15 -13.02
C ASP A 124 -3.24 7.25 -13.91
N GLY A 125 -2.56 8.37 -14.12
CA GLY A 125 -3.07 9.55 -14.82
C GLY A 125 -3.82 10.54 -13.91
N ARG A 126 -3.96 10.23 -12.62
CA ARG A 126 -4.63 11.06 -11.61
C ARG A 126 -3.82 11.22 -10.32
N GLY A 127 -2.51 10.99 -10.41
CA GLY A 127 -1.60 11.13 -9.28
C GLY A 127 -1.70 10.02 -8.22
N ASN A 128 -2.37 8.90 -8.48
CA ASN A 128 -2.31 7.73 -7.61
C ASN A 128 -1.24 6.76 -8.10
N TYR A 129 -0.66 6.04 -7.18
CA TYR A 129 0.41 5.10 -7.45
C TYR A 129 0.12 3.71 -6.87
N THR A 130 0.40 2.66 -7.62
CA THR A 130 0.27 1.28 -7.13
C THR A 130 1.59 0.54 -7.26
N LEU A 131 2.09 0.08 -6.12
CA LEU A 131 3.27 -0.77 -6.00
C LEU A 131 2.85 -2.22 -5.87
N GLY A 132 3.34 -3.09 -6.75
CA GLY A 132 3.22 -4.54 -6.63
C GLY A 132 4.42 -5.12 -5.89
N ILE A 133 4.16 -5.92 -4.88
CA ILE A 133 5.15 -6.68 -4.12
C ILE A 133 4.91 -8.15 -4.38
N THR A 134 5.95 -8.88 -4.73
CA THR A 134 5.86 -10.32 -5.04
C THR A 134 5.86 -11.20 -3.79
N GLU A 135 6.51 -10.75 -2.72
CA GLU A 135 6.73 -11.54 -1.52
C GLU A 135 6.38 -10.76 -0.25
N GLN A 136 5.49 -11.30 0.58
CA GLN A 136 5.12 -10.68 1.87
C GLN A 136 6.23 -10.75 2.92
N ILE A 137 7.26 -11.57 2.73
CA ILE A 137 8.38 -11.78 3.67
C ILE A 137 9.19 -10.51 3.95
N ILE A 138 9.13 -9.52 3.07
CA ILE A 138 9.83 -8.24 3.25
C ILE A 138 9.40 -7.50 4.52
N PHE A 139 8.19 -7.78 5.03
CA PHE A 139 7.69 -7.18 6.25
C PHE A 139 8.20 -7.93 7.48
N PRO A 140 8.85 -7.23 8.43
CA PRO A 140 9.44 -7.86 9.63
C PRO A 140 8.40 -8.44 10.60
N GLU A 141 7.14 -8.03 10.46
CA GLU A 141 6.03 -8.49 11.29
C GLU A 141 5.61 -9.94 10.97
N ILE A 142 6.07 -10.47 9.84
CA ILE A 142 5.76 -11.84 9.42
C ILE A 142 6.85 -12.78 9.90
N ASN A 143 6.43 -13.83 10.58
CA ASN A 143 7.35 -14.92 10.97
C ASN A 143 7.50 -15.89 9.79
N ILE A 144 8.73 -16.02 9.29
CA ILE A 144 9.08 -16.86 8.14
C ILE A 144 8.75 -18.34 8.37
N ASP A 145 8.88 -18.83 9.61
CA ASP A 145 8.61 -20.23 9.95
C ASP A 145 7.14 -20.64 9.79
N ASN A 146 6.24 -19.68 9.84
CA ASN A 146 4.79 -19.91 9.74
C ASN A 146 4.25 -19.73 8.31
N ILE A 147 5.10 -19.36 7.35
CA ILE A 147 4.68 -19.12 5.97
C ILE A 147 4.52 -20.46 5.24
N THR A 148 3.30 -20.74 4.82
CA THR A 148 3.00 -21.90 3.98
C THR A 148 3.18 -21.60 2.49
N LYS A 149 3.03 -20.34 2.09
CA LYS A 149 3.14 -19.91 0.70
C LYS A 149 3.55 -18.44 0.58
N LEU A 150 4.34 -18.14 -0.46
CA LEU A 150 4.65 -16.77 -0.87
C LEU A 150 3.42 -16.15 -1.54
N LEU A 151 2.94 -15.06 -1.00
CA LEU A 151 1.77 -14.33 -1.47
C LEU A 151 2.16 -12.90 -1.82
N GLY A 152 1.94 -12.51 -3.07
CA GLY A 152 2.13 -11.13 -3.50
C GLY A 152 1.00 -10.22 -3.02
N MET A 153 1.28 -8.92 -2.98
CA MET A 153 0.28 -7.91 -2.64
C MET A 153 0.47 -6.63 -3.44
N ASN A 154 -0.61 -5.89 -3.60
CA ASN A 154 -0.61 -4.55 -4.17
C ASN A 154 -0.81 -3.52 -3.06
N ILE A 155 0.03 -2.48 -3.08
CA ILE A 155 -0.03 -1.31 -2.20
C ILE A 155 -0.39 -0.11 -3.05
N THR A 156 -1.59 0.43 -2.89
CA THR A 156 -2.08 1.58 -3.65
C THR A 156 -2.06 2.82 -2.77
N PHE A 157 -1.31 3.83 -3.20
CA PHE A 157 -1.25 5.16 -2.59
C PHE A 157 -2.27 6.05 -3.31
N VAL A 158 -3.28 6.47 -2.57
CA VAL A 158 -4.30 7.39 -3.09
C VAL A 158 -3.99 8.79 -2.58
N THR A 159 -3.74 9.70 -3.52
CA THR A 159 -3.40 11.09 -3.23
C THR A 159 -4.55 12.04 -3.60
N THR A 160 -4.40 13.31 -3.29
CA THR A 160 -5.30 14.36 -3.75
C THR A 160 -4.72 15.13 -4.95
N ALA A 161 -3.58 14.67 -5.49
CA ALA A 161 -2.97 15.24 -6.68
C ALA A 161 -3.95 15.22 -7.87
N LYS A 162 -3.84 16.19 -8.75
CA LYS A 162 -4.64 16.26 -9.98
C LYS A 162 -3.90 15.70 -11.18
N THR A 163 -2.57 15.77 -11.14
CA THR A 163 -1.68 15.30 -12.21
C THR A 163 -0.70 14.25 -11.65
N ASP A 164 -0.14 13.45 -12.53
CA ASP A 164 0.87 12.46 -12.15
C ASP A 164 2.16 13.11 -11.67
N GLU A 165 2.51 14.29 -12.21
CA GLU A 165 3.68 15.05 -11.79
C GLU A 165 3.59 15.48 -10.32
N GLU A 166 2.43 16.01 -9.90
CA GLU A 166 2.18 16.36 -8.50
C GLU A 166 2.23 15.14 -7.58
N GLY A 167 1.62 14.02 -8.01
CA GLY A 167 1.63 12.76 -7.27
C GLY A 167 3.03 12.18 -7.12
N PHE A 168 3.80 12.20 -8.20
CA PHE A 168 5.18 11.72 -8.22
C PHE A 168 6.08 12.55 -7.30
N ALA A 169 6.02 13.89 -7.40
CA ALA A 169 6.77 14.78 -6.52
C ALA A 169 6.45 14.53 -5.04
N LEU A 170 5.16 14.41 -4.71
CA LEU A 170 4.73 14.10 -3.34
C LEU A 170 5.33 12.78 -2.83
N LEU A 171 5.22 11.71 -3.61
CA LEU A 171 5.69 10.38 -3.20
C LEU A 171 7.23 10.31 -3.13
N ARG A 172 7.93 10.99 -4.02
CA ARG A 172 9.39 11.14 -3.99
C ARG A 172 9.85 11.84 -2.71
N GLU A 173 9.17 12.92 -2.31
CA GLU A 173 9.49 13.64 -1.07
C GLU A 173 9.20 12.82 0.19
N PHE A 174 8.26 11.88 0.16
CA PHE A 174 8.07 10.88 1.22
C PHE A 174 9.18 9.83 1.27
N GLY A 175 10.10 9.82 0.28
CA GLY A 175 11.25 8.93 0.24
C GLY A 175 11.00 7.61 -0.50
N LEU A 176 9.99 7.54 -1.35
CA LEU A 176 9.82 6.39 -2.26
C LEU A 176 10.95 6.40 -3.31
N PRO A 177 11.69 5.29 -3.49
CA PRO A 177 12.88 5.21 -4.35
C PRO A 177 12.48 4.91 -5.80
N PHE A 178 12.06 5.94 -6.52
CA PHE A 178 11.80 5.87 -7.95
C PHE A 178 13.07 5.77 -8.79
#